data_da9d213e550ef6620174ba24d33cfcdd
#
_entry.id   da9d213e550ef6620174ba24d33cfcdd
#
_cell.length_a   1.000
_cell.length_b   1.000
_cell.length_c   1.000
_cell.angle_alpha   90.00
_cell.angle_beta   90.00
_cell.angle_gamma   90.00
#
_symmetry.space_group_name_H-M   'P 1'
#
loop_
_entity.id
_entity.type
_entity.pdbx_description
1 polymer ?
#
loop_
_entity_poly.entity_id
_entity_poly.type
_entity_poly.pdbx_seq_one_letter_code
_entity_poly.pdbx_strand_id
1 'polypeptide(L)'
;MRAFSLLALLLPFVAANTHQQCDCWTWSAGGDWIQNADLTHYICLQWPIHTYFDDKSNRCKTVKGSVFYGGLWEENCIEYGTKQGYYPVRTDGTIDTSKKMTVGAATGSCPNRG
;
A
#
# COMPACT_ATOMS: atom_id res chain seq x y z
N MET A 1 4.13 13.79 -35.64
CA MET A 1 4.81 12.50 -35.71
C MET A 1 5.52 12.16 -34.40
N ARG A 2 6.43 13.03 -33.97
CA ARG A 2 7.16 12.77 -32.73
C ARG A 2 6.27 12.74 -31.50
N ALA A 3 5.22 13.55 -31.46
CA ALA A 3 4.30 13.56 -30.35
C ALA A 3 3.58 12.23 -30.21
N PHE A 4 3.24 11.59 -31.32
CA PHE A 4 2.61 10.27 -31.28
C PHE A 4 3.52 9.20 -30.70
N SER A 5 4.80 9.24 -31.09
CA SER A 5 5.77 8.28 -30.60
C SER A 5 5.94 8.40 -29.07
N LEU A 6 5.98 9.63 -28.59
CA LEU A 6 6.10 9.87 -27.15
C LEU A 6 4.89 9.36 -26.37
N LEU A 7 3.69 9.60 -26.88
CA LEU A 7 2.47 9.12 -26.22
C LEU A 7 2.43 7.60 -26.19
N ALA A 8 2.80 6.95 -27.29
CA ALA A 8 2.81 5.49 -27.34
C ALA A 8 3.80 4.89 -26.35
N LEU A 9 4.92 5.56 -26.12
CA LEU A 9 5.90 5.09 -25.14
C LEU A 9 5.43 5.28 -23.69
N LEU A 10 4.67 6.34 -23.43
CA LEU A 10 4.18 6.60 -22.08
C LEU A 10 3.07 5.65 -21.64
N LEU A 11 2.22 5.21 -22.57
CA LEU A 11 1.10 4.33 -22.23
C LEU A 11 1.53 3.03 -21.55
N PRO A 12 2.54 2.29 -22.04
CA PRO A 12 2.99 1.09 -21.33
C PRO A 12 3.53 1.38 -19.96
N PHE A 13 4.18 2.52 -19.75
CA PHE A 13 4.69 2.93 -18.45
C PHE A 13 3.58 3.11 -17.45
N VAL A 14 2.52 3.83 -17.83
CA VAL A 14 1.38 4.06 -16.96
C VAL A 14 0.73 2.74 -16.58
N ALA A 15 0.53 1.85 -17.56
CA ALA A 15 -0.07 0.54 -17.31
C ALA A 15 0.79 -0.30 -16.37
N ALA A 16 2.13 -0.20 -16.47
CA ALA A 16 3.04 -0.98 -15.64
C ALA A 16 3.01 -0.53 -14.17
N ASN A 17 2.51 0.67 -13.88
CA ASN A 17 2.43 1.18 -12.51
C ASN A 17 1.13 0.84 -11.80
N THR A 18 0.23 0.09 -12.43
CA THR A 18 -1.04 -0.29 -11.82
C THR A 18 -0.96 -1.72 -11.30
N HIS A 19 -1.58 -1.95 -10.14
CA HIS A 19 -1.52 -3.23 -9.44
C HIS A 19 -2.86 -3.56 -8.82
N GLN A 20 -3.07 -4.82 -8.49
CA GLN A 20 -4.30 -5.30 -7.87
C GLN A 20 -4.12 -5.68 -6.42
N GLN A 21 -2.90 -5.70 -5.93
CA GLN A 21 -2.61 -5.94 -4.52
C GLN A 21 -1.32 -5.23 -4.13
N CYS A 22 -1.29 -4.75 -2.90
CA CYS A 22 -0.14 -4.04 -2.35
C CYS A 22 -0.03 -4.30 -0.85
N ASP A 23 1.19 -4.16 -0.35
CA ASP A 23 1.44 -4.20 1.09
C ASP A 23 2.52 -3.19 1.47
N CYS A 24 2.69 -2.99 2.76
CA CYS A 24 3.77 -2.15 3.30
C CYS A 24 4.78 -3.03 4.00
N TRP A 25 6.04 -2.69 3.82
CA TRP A 25 7.17 -3.29 4.53
C TRP A 25 7.82 -2.23 5.37
N THR A 26 8.24 -2.58 6.57
CA THR A 26 8.78 -1.61 7.51
C THR A 26 10.03 -2.14 8.20
N TRP A 27 10.81 -1.19 8.71
CA TRP A 27 12.04 -1.46 9.44
C TRP A 27 12.08 -0.58 10.69
N SER A 28 12.53 -1.16 11.78
CA SER A 28 12.80 -0.43 13.02
C SER A 28 14.18 -0.81 13.53
N ALA A 29 14.77 0.08 14.32
CA ALA A 29 16.12 -0.12 14.81
C ALA A 29 16.23 -1.46 15.56
N GLY A 30 17.27 -2.24 15.21
CA GLY A 30 17.49 -3.55 15.80
C GLY A 30 16.77 -4.71 15.12
N GLY A 31 15.99 -4.45 14.08
CA GLY A 31 15.25 -5.50 13.37
C GLY A 31 15.54 -5.52 11.88
N ASP A 32 14.90 -6.45 11.20
CA ASP A 32 14.96 -6.59 9.75
C ASP A 32 13.74 -5.92 9.11
N TRP A 33 13.77 -5.78 7.78
CA TRP A 33 12.57 -5.41 7.03
C TRP A 33 11.55 -6.53 7.11
N ILE A 34 10.33 -6.18 7.52
CA ILE A 34 9.23 -7.15 7.63
C ILE A 34 8.00 -6.60 6.94
N GLN A 35 7.16 -7.52 6.45
CA GLN A 35 5.82 -7.16 5.99
C GLN A 35 5.03 -6.67 7.20
N ASN A 36 4.45 -5.49 7.08
CA ASN A 36 3.72 -4.89 8.20
C ASN A 36 2.22 -4.98 7.94
N ALA A 37 1.61 -5.98 8.53
CA ALA A 37 0.18 -6.23 8.35
C ALA A 37 -0.68 -5.11 8.94
N ASP A 38 -0.32 -4.58 10.10
CA ASP A 38 -1.09 -3.52 10.74
C ASP A 38 -1.11 -2.24 9.91
N LEU A 39 0.05 -1.82 9.43
CA LEU A 39 0.14 -0.63 8.59
C LEU A 39 -0.61 -0.82 7.28
N THR A 40 -0.43 -1.97 6.65
CA THR A 40 -1.14 -2.30 5.41
C THR A 40 -2.65 -2.26 5.61
N HIS A 41 -3.14 -2.88 6.68
CA HIS A 41 -4.56 -2.94 7.00
C HIS A 41 -5.12 -1.53 7.26
N TYR A 42 -4.38 -0.72 8.02
CA TYR A 42 -4.78 0.64 8.36
C TYR A 42 -4.95 1.50 7.09
N ILE A 43 -3.98 1.45 6.18
CA ILE A 43 -4.05 2.19 4.93
C ILE A 43 -5.17 1.64 4.04
N CYS A 44 -5.29 0.31 3.96
CA CYS A 44 -6.31 -0.36 3.15
C CYS A 44 -7.71 0.10 3.54
N LEU A 45 -7.98 0.19 4.83
CA LEU A 45 -9.28 0.60 5.34
C LEU A 45 -9.65 2.02 4.93
N GLN A 46 -8.67 2.88 4.72
CA GLN A 46 -8.87 4.28 4.38
C GLN A 46 -8.69 4.58 2.90
N TRP A 47 -8.37 3.57 2.10
CA TRP A 47 -8.11 3.78 0.68
C TRP A 47 -9.40 4.22 -0.03
N PRO A 48 -9.32 5.21 -0.93
CA PRO A 48 -10.53 5.81 -1.52
C PRO A 48 -11.21 4.98 -2.60
N ILE A 49 -10.63 3.86 -3.00
CA ILE A 49 -11.26 2.95 -3.96
C ILE A 49 -11.75 1.70 -3.24
N HIS A 50 -12.49 0.86 -3.95
CA HIS A 50 -12.99 -0.38 -3.37
C HIS A 50 -11.86 -1.35 -3.11
N THR A 51 -11.54 -1.55 -1.85
CA THR A 51 -10.46 -2.42 -1.42
C THR A 51 -10.91 -3.28 -0.24
N TYR A 52 -10.17 -4.34 -0.02
CA TYR A 52 -10.35 -5.18 1.16
C TYR A 52 -8.99 -5.71 1.59
N PHE A 53 -8.85 -5.97 2.88
CA PHE A 53 -7.63 -6.55 3.42
C PHE A 53 -7.74 -8.06 3.43
N ASP A 54 -6.76 -8.74 2.82
CA ASP A 54 -6.69 -10.19 2.82
C ASP A 54 -5.75 -10.64 3.94
N ASP A 55 -6.32 -11.20 5.00
CA ASP A 55 -5.55 -11.60 6.19
C ASP A 55 -4.68 -12.84 5.97
N LYS A 56 -4.85 -13.54 4.86
CA LYS A 56 -3.99 -14.69 4.54
C LYS A 56 -2.68 -14.24 3.93
N SER A 57 -2.71 -13.24 3.05
CA SER A 57 -1.51 -12.70 2.43
C SER A 57 -1.00 -11.45 3.13
N ASN A 58 -1.79 -10.85 4.02
CA ASN A 58 -1.54 -9.57 4.68
C ASN A 58 -1.36 -8.44 3.65
N ARG A 59 -2.17 -8.47 2.60
CA ARG A 59 -2.15 -7.48 1.53
C ARG A 59 -3.49 -6.80 1.38
N CYS A 60 -3.43 -5.55 0.95
CA CYS A 60 -4.62 -4.83 0.52
C CYS A 60 -4.89 -5.19 -0.94
N LYS A 61 -6.09 -5.63 -1.23
CA LYS A 61 -6.49 -6.05 -2.57
C LYS A 61 -7.63 -5.20 -3.10
N THR A 62 -7.66 -5.01 -4.41
CA THR A 62 -8.76 -4.29 -5.06
C THR A 62 -9.87 -5.25 -5.45
N VAL A 63 -11.09 -4.74 -5.46
CA VAL A 63 -12.19 -5.45 -6.09
C VAL A 63 -12.08 -5.30 -7.61
N LYS A 64 -12.83 -6.13 -8.32
CA LYS A 64 -12.79 -6.18 -9.79
C LYS A 64 -12.97 -4.78 -10.40
N GLY A 65 -12.10 -4.43 -11.32
CA GLY A 65 -12.17 -3.16 -12.04
C GLY A 65 -11.42 -2.01 -11.40
N SER A 66 -10.87 -2.20 -10.21
CA SER A 66 -10.07 -1.19 -9.51
C SER A 66 -8.60 -1.56 -9.51
N VAL A 67 -7.73 -0.56 -9.42
CA VAL A 67 -6.28 -0.78 -9.38
C VAL A 67 -5.63 0.17 -8.38
N PHE A 68 -4.46 -0.22 -7.90
CA PHE A 68 -3.56 0.66 -7.15
C PHE A 68 -2.54 1.28 -8.08
N TYR A 69 -2.14 2.51 -7.77
CA TYR A 69 -0.94 3.11 -8.35
C TYR A 69 0.18 2.92 -7.33
N GLY A 70 1.23 2.18 -7.75
CA GLY A 70 2.28 1.75 -6.83
C GLY A 70 3.00 2.89 -6.12
N GLY A 71 3.27 4.00 -6.83
CA GLY A 71 3.92 5.15 -6.23
C GLY A 71 3.07 5.80 -5.14
N LEU A 72 1.78 5.93 -5.38
CA LEU A 72 0.86 6.49 -4.39
C LEU A 72 0.73 5.58 -3.17
N TRP A 73 0.65 4.29 -3.39
CA TRP A 73 0.61 3.33 -2.30
C TRP A 73 1.86 3.45 -1.42
N GLU A 74 3.03 3.47 -2.04
CA GLU A 74 4.30 3.59 -1.31
C GLU A 74 4.37 4.89 -0.51
N GLU A 75 3.95 6.01 -1.10
CA GLU A 75 3.91 7.29 -0.38
C GLU A 75 3.07 7.18 0.89
N ASN A 76 1.96 6.49 0.84
CA ASN A 76 1.11 6.30 2.01
C ASN A 76 1.77 5.38 3.04
N CYS A 77 2.48 4.33 2.62
CA CYS A 77 3.24 3.50 3.55
C CYS A 77 4.27 4.33 4.31
N ILE A 78 4.98 5.21 3.61
CA ILE A 78 6.00 6.06 4.22
C ILE A 78 5.37 7.10 5.14
N GLU A 79 4.33 7.76 4.67
CA GLU A 79 3.70 8.85 5.42
C GLU A 79 3.08 8.34 6.73
N TYR A 80 2.26 7.32 6.66
CA TYR A 80 1.60 6.80 7.85
C TYR A 80 2.53 5.96 8.72
N GLY A 81 3.48 5.28 8.10
CA GLY A 81 4.43 4.46 8.86
C GLY A 81 5.43 5.28 9.65
N THR A 82 6.01 6.31 9.05
CA THR A 82 7.16 7.03 9.62
C THR A 82 6.83 8.40 10.17
N LYS A 83 5.71 9.03 9.75
CA LYS A 83 5.41 10.41 10.12
C LYS A 83 4.14 10.55 10.93
N GLN A 84 2.99 10.26 10.35
CA GLN A 84 1.72 10.45 11.03
C GLN A 84 1.42 9.38 12.07
N GLY A 85 1.93 8.17 11.86
CA GLY A 85 1.60 7.04 12.70
C GLY A 85 0.36 6.30 12.21
N TYR A 86 0.19 5.10 12.71
CA TYR A 86 -0.92 4.23 12.34
C TYR A 86 -1.39 3.45 13.55
N TYR A 87 -2.55 2.80 13.43
CA TYR A 87 -3.18 2.07 14.52
C TYR A 87 -3.55 0.67 14.08
N PRO A 88 -3.55 -0.30 15.02
CA PRO A 88 -4.05 -1.64 14.71
C PRO A 88 -5.53 -1.61 14.34
N VAL A 89 -5.92 -2.51 13.47
CA VAL A 89 -7.33 -2.70 13.12
C VAL A 89 -7.81 -3.98 13.81
N ARG A 90 -8.90 -3.86 14.56
CA ARG A 90 -9.47 -5.01 15.28
C ARG A 90 -10.15 -5.95 14.29
N THR A 91 -10.45 -7.17 14.76
CA THR A 91 -11.11 -8.19 13.94
C THR A 91 -12.49 -7.77 13.46
N ASP A 92 -13.15 -6.87 14.21
CA ASP A 92 -14.45 -6.34 13.81
C ASP A 92 -14.35 -5.17 12.82
N GLY A 93 -13.13 -4.81 12.37
CA GLY A 93 -12.91 -3.73 11.43
C GLY A 93 -12.76 -2.34 12.05
N THR A 94 -12.85 -2.22 13.36
CA THR A 94 -12.65 -0.93 14.02
C THR A 94 -11.18 -0.66 14.30
N ILE A 95 -10.81 0.61 14.38
CA ILE A 95 -9.44 1.04 14.60
C ILE A 95 -9.20 1.22 16.10
N ASP A 96 -8.10 0.65 16.62
CA ASP A 96 -7.72 0.82 18.01
C ASP A 96 -6.86 2.07 18.17
N THR A 97 -7.50 3.20 18.42
CA THR A 97 -6.83 4.49 18.50
C THR A 97 -6.00 4.67 19.78
N SER A 98 -6.01 3.69 20.68
CA SER A 98 -5.20 3.77 21.90
C SER A 98 -3.75 3.36 21.67
N LYS A 99 -3.43 2.79 20.51
CA LYS A 99 -2.10 2.21 20.25
C LYS A 99 -1.44 2.79 18.99
N LYS A 100 -1.13 4.08 19.05
CA LYS A 100 -0.45 4.71 17.91
C LYS A 100 0.96 4.15 17.74
N MET A 101 1.29 3.74 16.53
CA MET A 101 2.57 3.13 16.20
C MET A 101 3.30 3.93 15.12
N THR A 102 4.63 3.89 15.15
CA THR A 102 5.48 4.43 14.09
C THR A 102 6.67 3.50 13.90
N VAL A 103 7.30 3.60 12.73
CA VAL A 103 8.46 2.78 12.38
C VAL A 103 9.61 3.68 11.89
N GLY A 104 10.81 3.12 11.81
CA GLY A 104 11.98 3.87 11.37
C GLY A 104 12.01 4.14 9.88
N ALA A 105 11.54 3.19 9.07
CA ALA A 105 11.48 3.31 7.63
C ALA A 105 10.35 2.47 7.08
N ALA A 106 9.84 2.84 5.92
CA ALA A 106 8.74 2.11 5.28
C ALA A 106 8.88 2.16 3.76
N THR A 107 8.37 1.14 3.11
CA THR A 107 8.30 1.06 1.66
C THR A 107 7.01 0.33 1.27
N GLY A 108 6.57 0.57 0.06
CA GLY A 108 5.42 -0.14 -0.50
C GLY A 108 5.88 -1.25 -1.43
N SER A 109 5.11 -2.32 -1.48
CA SER A 109 5.34 -3.43 -2.38
C SER A 109 4.02 -3.80 -3.04
N CYS A 110 4.01 -3.81 -4.36
CA CYS A 110 2.81 -4.15 -5.12
C CYS A 110 3.18 -5.20 -6.16
N PRO A 111 2.97 -6.49 -5.85
CA PRO A 111 3.23 -7.53 -6.84
C PRO A 111 2.42 -7.31 -8.11
N ASN A 112 3.00 -7.64 -9.25
CA ASN A 112 2.34 -7.43 -10.53
C ASN A 112 1.15 -8.34 -10.76
N ARG A 113 1.04 -9.41 -9.99
CA ARG A 113 -0.04 -10.38 -10.15
C ARG A 113 -0.79 -10.56 -8.85
N GLY A 114 -2.09 -10.52 -8.97
CA GLY A 114 -2.99 -10.70 -7.85
C GLY A 114 -3.02 -12.07 -7.27
#